data_9e8b523f5de0732f8cd7e2bb391c14bb
#
_entry.id   9e8b523f5de0732f8cd7e2bb391c14bb
#
_cell.length_a   1.000
_cell.length_b   1.000
_cell.length_c   1.000
_cell.angle_alpha   90.00
_cell.angle_beta   90.00
_cell.angle_gamma   90.00
#
_symmetry.space_group_name_H-M   'P 1'
#
loop_
_entity.id
_entity.type
_entity.pdbx_description
1 polymer ?
#
loop_
_entity_poly.entity_id
_entity_poly.type
_entity_poly.pdbx_seq_one_letter_code
_entity_poly.pdbx_strand_id
1 'polypeptide(L)'
;MNIYQLFVRTFGNKNTAPLFDGDKSQNGCGTFANINDNALEPLKSLGITHIWLTGVIRHSSMTSYPELGIKSTHPQITKGKAGSPYSIMDYYDIDPDLAVNPQNRMEEFEETIARIHEKGMKVIMDFIPNHLAREYKSLNKPYDVEEFGEYDNKNVAFAKDNNFYYCPNQEFVIPTSNSQHPIANIQHPIANSQQPAVSTVTELVEVPWLRQAQPPQYQEFPAKASGNDVFSPRPSVNDWYDAVKLNYGVDYQNNHTKHFDTIPNTWYKMLNIMQYWCEKGVDGFRVDMAEMVPVEFWRWSINELREEYDAIMIAEIYQPHLYKEYVNAGFDYLYDKVGLYNTLENIYRYGQRADTITHVWNSLQGLGDAMLRFMENHDEVRLASRHFVGDAFKALPAVAMSALMNRGPFMIYNGQESGEDADGAVGFSGDDGRTSIFDYAVMPKHQKWMAGGKFDGSEFTDEQRKLYDFYKKILNFRLTSDAINKGAFYDLMWVNPWYSNFDPQYVYAFLRYFNNDRLLVVINFNQNESRYCEVKIAEDALEYLRLQSTANGQWPIATDVFTGEKIEYNLDEVSTRGIAMNLEPCGIKILKL
;
A
#
# COMPACT_ATOMS: atom_id res chain seq x y z
N MET A 1 15.88 0.76 -1.35
CA MET A 1 14.73 0.59 -2.25
C MET A 1 13.69 1.67 -1.97
N ASN A 2 13.24 2.38 -3.03
CA ASN A 2 12.13 3.32 -2.97
C ASN A 2 11.07 2.85 -3.98
N ILE A 3 9.85 2.61 -3.52
CA ILE A 3 8.74 2.11 -4.33
C ILE A 3 7.77 3.25 -4.59
N TYR A 4 7.32 3.38 -5.84
CA TYR A 4 6.20 4.23 -6.21
C TYR A 4 5.01 3.33 -6.53
N GLN A 5 4.00 3.33 -5.67
CA GLN A 5 2.75 2.64 -5.96
C GLN A 5 1.98 3.47 -6.99
N LEU A 6 1.80 2.91 -8.17
CA LEU A 6 1.17 3.55 -9.31
C LEU A 6 -0.15 2.85 -9.65
N PHE A 7 -1.26 3.50 -9.33
CA PHE A 7 -2.59 3.03 -9.72
C PHE A 7 -2.90 3.57 -11.12
N VAL A 8 -2.76 2.72 -12.13
CA VAL A 8 -2.77 3.12 -13.55
C VAL A 8 -4.03 3.89 -13.92
N ARG A 9 -5.19 3.45 -13.42
CA ARG A 9 -6.50 4.07 -13.71
C ARG A 9 -6.55 5.55 -13.37
N THR A 10 -5.94 5.97 -12.26
CA THR A 10 -5.94 7.37 -11.81
C THR A 10 -4.70 8.14 -12.24
N PHE A 11 -3.54 7.45 -12.37
CA PHE A 11 -2.25 8.08 -12.66
C PHE A 11 -2.25 8.92 -13.93
N GLY A 12 -2.86 8.44 -15.00
CA GLY A 12 -2.91 9.14 -16.28
C GLY A 12 -4.25 9.83 -16.59
N ASN A 13 -5.22 9.80 -15.67
CA ASN A 13 -6.54 10.33 -15.91
C ASN A 13 -6.53 11.87 -16.00
N LYS A 14 -6.97 12.42 -17.14
CA LYS A 14 -6.97 13.86 -17.45
C LYS A 14 -8.33 14.54 -17.27
N ASN A 15 -9.35 13.82 -16.84
CA ASN A 15 -10.68 14.40 -16.65
C ASN A 15 -10.67 15.36 -15.44
N THR A 16 -11.11 16.59 -15.63
CA THR A 16 -11.16 17.63 -14.59
C THR A 16 -12.57 17.89 -14.06
N ALA A 17 -13.58 17.21 -14.60
CA ALA A 17 -14.99 17.37 -14.23
C ALA A 17 -15.69 16.01 -14.09
N PRO A 18 -15.25 15.18 -13.11
CA PRO A 18 -15.84 13.85 -12.93
C PRO A 18 -17.29 13.95 -12.46
N LEU A 19 -18.10 13.02 -12.92
CA LEU A 19 -19.48 12.85 -12.46
C LEU A 19 -19.52 11.84 -11.31
N PHE A 20 -20.42 12.07 -10.36
CA PHE A 20 -20.73 11.07 -9.34
C PHE A 20 -21.23 9.78 -10.01
N ASP A 21 -20.69 8.64 -9.63
CA ASP A 21 -21.01 7.33 -10.23
C ASP A 21 -20.89 7.29 -11.78
N GLY A 22 -19.98 8.13 -12.33
CA GLY A 22 -19.74 8.20 -13.79
C GLY A 22 -18.98 6.96 -14.28
N ASP A 23 -19.30 6.54 -15.50
CA ASP A 23 -18.58 5.46 -16.18
C ASP A 23 -17.25 5.95 -16.81
N LYS A 24 -16.52 5.02 -17.44
CA LYS A 24 -15.25 5.31 -18.11
C LYS A 24 -15.37 6.45 -19.15
N SER A 25 -16.46 6.49 -19.91
CA SER A 25 -16.66 7.51 -20.97
C SER A 25 -16.89 8.90 -20.39
N GLN A 26 -17.45 8.98 -19.20
CA GLN A 26 -17.76 10.22 -18.49
C GLN A 26 -16.59 10.72 -17.64
N ASN A 27 -15.92 9.81 -16.92
CA ASN A 27 -14.90 10.15 -15.94
C ASN A 27 -13.46 9.95 -16.42
N GLY A 28 -13.28 9.26 -17.56
CA GLY A 28 -11.96 8.95 -18.08
C GLY A 28 -11.25 7.84 -17.31
N CYS A 29 -10.10 7.42 -17.84
CA CYS A 29 -9.23 6.40 -17.28
C CYS A 29 -7.80 6.66 -17.72
N GLY A 30 -6.83 6.49 -16.81
CA GLY A 30 -5.43 6.43 -17.18
C GLY A 30 -5.12 5.12 -17.93
N THR A 31 -4.11 5.16 -18.79
CA THR A 31 -3.68 4.02 -19.60
C THR A 31 -2.18 3.81 -19.52
N PHE A 32 -1.70 2.65 -19.98
CA PHE A 32 -0.28 2.33 -20.08
C PHE A 32 0.52 3.36 -20.90
N ALA A 33 -0.10 3.99 -21.89
CA ALA A 33 0.54 5.06 -22.68
C ALA A 33 0.88 6.32 -21.86
N ASN A 34 0.27 6.51 -20.69
CA ASN A 34 0.63 7.58 -19.76
C ASN A 34 1.91 7.28 -18.96
N ILE A 35 2.32 6.02 -18.88
CA ILE A 35 3.58 5.58 -18.25
C ILE A 35 4.68 5.60 -19.32
N ASN A 36 5.01 6.78 -19.80
CA ASN A 36 5.99 7.03 -20.85
C ASN A 36 7.21 7.79 -20.30
N ASP A 37 8.15 8.12 -21.17
CA ASP A 37 9.38 8.81 -20.77
C ASP A 37 9.13 10.09 -19.99
N ASN A 38 8.10 10.86 -20.36
CA ASN A 38 7.76 12.09 -19.65
C ASN A 38 7.37 11.85 -18.19
N ALA A 39 6.76 10.71 -17.90
CA ALA A 39 6.40 10.31 -16.54
C ALA A 39 7.56 9.59 -15.81
N LEU A 40 8.26 8.70 -16.51
CA LEU A 40 9.29 7.85 -15.92
C LEU A 40 10.57 8.61 -15.53
N GLU A 41 11.01 9.59 -16.35
CA GLU A 41 12.19 10.40 -16.03
C GLU A 41 12.02 11.24 -14.74
N PRO A 42 10.91 11.98 -14.53
CA PRO A 42 10.65 12.63 -13.25
C PRO A 42 10.58 11.66 -12.06
N LEU A 43 9.96 10.47 -12.21
CA LEU A 43 9.91 9.47 -11.16
C LEU A 43 11.31 8.95 -10.80
N LYS A 44 12.15 8.67 -11.81
CA LYS A 44 13.56 8.33 -11.58
C LYS A 44 14.32 9.46 -10.90
N SER A 45 14.13 10.71 -11.35
CA SER A 45 14.71 11.91 -10.73
C SER A 45 14.24 12.14 -9.29
N LEU A 46 13.02 11.73 -8.97
CA LEU A 46 12.47 11.74 -7.61
C LEU A 46 13.21 10.74 -6.69
N GLY A 47 13.90 9.76 -7.25
CA GLY A 47 14.63 8.72 -6.53
C GLY A 47 13.87 7.40 -6.45
N ILE A 48 12.93 7.16 -7.34
CA ILE A 48 12.20 5.88 -7.43
C ILE A 48 13.08 4.82 -8.07
N THR A 49 13.03 3.61 -7.51
CA THR A 49 13.78 2.44 -7.99
C THR A 49 12.86 1.30 -8.43
N HIS A 50 11.63 1.28 -7.94
CA HIS A 50 10.63 0.26 -8.25
C HIS A 50 9.28 0.93 -8.46
N ILE A 51 8.54 0.48 -9.47
CA ILE A 51 7.17 0.89 -9.72
C ILE A 51 6.27 -0.30 -9.40
N TRP A 52 5.37 -0.14 -8.44
CA TRP A 52 4.33 -1.12 -8.19
C TRP A 52 3.09 -0.73 -8.99
N LEU A 53 2.80 -1.48 -10.04
CA LEU A 53 1.62 -1.34 -10.88
C LEU A 53 0.41 -1.97 -10.18
N THR A 54 -0.45 -1.13 -9.61
CA THR A 54 -1.65 -1.56 -8.89
C THR A 54 -2.82 -1.71 -9.84
N GLY A 55 -3.60 -2.80 -9.66
CA GLY A 55 -4.89 -3.00 -10.31
C GLY A 55 -4.81 -3.24 -11.81
N VAL A 56 -3.77 -3.92 -12.29
CA VAL A 56 -3.56 -4.15 -13.73
C VAL A 56 -4.14 -5.44 -14.26
N ILE A 57 -4.27 -6.49 -13.41
CA ILE A 57 -4.89 -7.76 -13.81
C ILE A 57 -6.38 -7.54 -14.08
N ARG A 58 -6.92 -8.24 -15.07
CA ARG A 58 -8.35 -8.15 -15.42
C ARG A 58 -9.25 -8.55 -14.25
N HIS A 59 -10.08 -7.63 -13.82
CA HIS A 59 -10.94 -7.73 -12.64
C HIS A 59 -12.40 -7.41 -12.97
N SER A 60 -13.29 -7.58 -11.99
CA SER A 60 -14.70 -7.22 -12.12
C SER A 60 -14.86 -5.77 -12.54
N SER A 61 -15.73 -5.50 -13.51
CA SER A 61 -16.02 -4.15 -14.01
C SER A 61 -17.41 -4.08 -14.62
N MET A 62 -18.03 -2.90 -14.56
CA MET A 62 -19.28 -2.59 -15.28
C MET A 62 -19.03 -2.27 -16.75
N THR A 63 -17.77 -2.09 -17.16
CA THR A 63 -17.39 -1.87 -18.56
C THR A 63 -17.35 -3.20 -19.31
N SER A 64 -17.77 -3.21 -20.56
CA SER A 64 -17.78 -4.39 -21.42
C SER A 64 -17.02 -4.15 -22.72
N TYR A 65 -16.44 -5.22 -23.25
CA TYR A 65 -15.72 -5.25 -24.54
C TYR A 65 -16.21 -6.44 -25.35
N PRO A 66 -17.40 -6.34 -25.99
CA PRO A 66 -18.02 -7.45 -26.70
C PRO A 66 -17.13 -8.04 -27.81
N GLU A 67 -16.33 -7.20 -28.47
CA GLU A 67 -15.36 -7.58 -29.50
C GLU A 67 -14.23 -8.47 -28.99
N LEU A 68 -13.97 -8.43 -27.66
CA LEU A 68 -13.00 -9.29 -26.95
C LEU A 68 -13.68 -10.46 -26.24
N GLY A 69 -15.00 -10.60 -26.34
CA GLY A 69 -15.76 -11.58 -25.57
C GLY A 69 -15.89 -11.25 -24.09
N ILE A 70 -15.50 -10.01 -23.66
CA ILE A 70 -15.55 -9.55 -22.28
C ILE A 70 -16.90 -8.89 -22.02
N LYS A 71 -17.68 -9.48 -21.11
CA LYS A 71 -18.94 -8.93 -20.63
C LYS A 71 -18.72 -8.11 -19.37
N SER A 72 -19.58 -7.13 -19.13
CA SER A 72 -19.66 -6.50 -17.80
C SER A 72 -20.02 -7.54 -16.74
N THR A 73 -19.42 -7.41 -15.57
CA THR A 73 -19.77 -8.21 -14.38
C THR A 73 -21.17 -7.85 -13.91
N HIS A 74 -21.86 -8.80 -13.26
CA HIS A 74 -23.20 -8.55 -12.75
C HIS A 74 -23.20 -7.45 -11.68
N PRO A 75 -24.06 -6.40 -11.78
CA PRO A 75 -23.98 -5.21 -10.92
C PRO A 75 -24.18 -5.50 -9.44
N GLN A 76 -24.88 -6.58 -9.07
CA GLN A 76 -25.10 -6.94 -7.66
C GLN A 76 -23.84 -7.56 -6.98
N ILE A 77 -22.80 -7.89 -7.74
CA ILE A 77 -21.54 -8.42 -7.24
C ILE A 77 -20.33 -7.63 -7.78
N THR A 78 -20.54 -6.35 -8.13
CA THR A 78 -19.49 -5.44 -8.59
C THR A 78 -19.48 -4.21 -7.70
N LYS A 79 -18.32 -3.81 -7.19
CA LYS A 79 -18.14 -2.58 -6.40
C LYS A 79 -17.82 -1.41 -7.32
N GLY A 80 -18.63 -0.33 -7.28
CA GLY A 80 -18.48 0.83 -8.15
C GLY A 80 -18.64 0.51 -9.64
N LYS A 81 -18.30 1.45 -10.51
CA LYS A 81 -18.38 1.28 -11.98
C LYS A 81 -17.14 0.61 -12.56
N ALA A 82 -15.99 0.93 -12.02
CA ALA A 82 -14.71 0.38 -12.48
C ALA A 82 -14.38 -0.98 -11.85
N GLY A 83 -15.14 -1.37 -10.81
CA GLY A 83 -14.97 -2.64 -10.09
C GLY A 83 -13.76 -2.66 -9.16
N SER A 84 -13.72 -3.68 -8.31
CA SER A 84 -12.59 -3.87 -7.40
C SER A 84 -11.38 -4.45 -8.15
N PRO A 85 -10.21 -3.81 -8.10
CA PRO A 85 -8.97 -4.37 -8.68
C PRO A 85 -8.53 -5.67 -8.01
N TYR A 86 -9.13 -6.03 -6.89
CA TYR A 86 -8.89 -7.26 -6.12
C TYR A 86 -9.93 -8.37 -6.37
N SER A 87 -10.96 -8.10 -7.18
CA SER A 87 -11.94 -9.10 -7.62
C SER A 87 -11.56 -9.63 -9.00
N ILE A 88 -10.54 -10.50 -9.06
CA ILE A 88 -9.89 -10.95 -10.29
C ILE A 88 -10.83 -11.80 -11.14
N MET A 89 -10.97 -11.42 -12.43
CA MET A 89 -11.76 -12.12 -13.43
C MET A 89 -10.93 -13.04 -14.34
N ASP A 90 -9.64 -12.74 -14.48
CA ASP A 90 -8.71 -13.55 -15.27
C ASP A 90 -7.27 -13.26 -14.84
N TYR A 91 -6.58 -14.24 -14.27
CA TYR A 91 -5.20 -14.09 -13.83
C TYR A 91 -4.18 -13.98 -14.96
N TYR A 92 -4.54 -14.36 -16.17
CA TYR A 92 -3.67 -14.38 -17.34
C TYR A 92 -3.94 -13.23 -18.31
N ASP A 93 -4.69 -12.22 -17.87
CA ASP A 93 -5.13 -11.12 -18.70
C ASP A 93 -4.96 -9.77 -17.99
N ILE A 94 -4.78 -8.73 -18.78
CA ILE A 94 -4.71 -7.34 -18.34
C ILE A 94 -6.07 -6.69 -18.52
N ASP A 95 -6.40 -5.77 -17.60
CA ASP A 95 -7.64 -5.01 -17.67
C ASP A 95 -7.68 -4.15 -18.94
N PRO A 96 -8.68 -4.36 -19.82
CA PRO A 96 -8.75 -3.63 -21.09
C PRO A 96 -9.00 -2.13 -20.93
N ASP A 97 -9.49 -1.67 -19.77
CA ASP A 97 -9.64 -0.24 -19.49
C ASP A 97 -8.31 0.52 -19.51
N LEU A 98 -7.21 -0.18 -19.22
CA LEU A 98 -5.88 0.39 -19.04
C LEU A 98 -5.08 0.48 -20.33
N ALA A 99 -5.59 -0.07 -21.42
CA ALA A 99 -4.97 0.00 -22.74
C ALA A 99 -5.59 1.11 -23.59
N VAL A 100 -4.78 1.71 -24.47
CA VAL A 100 -5.27 2.61 -25.53
C VAL A 100 -6.08 1.81 -26.55
N ASN A 101 -5.55 0.64 -26.94
CA ASN A 101 -6.27 -0.33 -27.75
C ASN A 101 -6.54 -1.58 -26.91
N PRO A 102 -7.76 -1.82 -26.44
CA PRO A 102 -8.11 -2.99 -25.63
C PRO A 102 -7.71 -4.33 -26.24
N GLN A 103 -7.64 -4.43 -27.58
CA GLN A 103 -7.18 -5.62 -28.28
C GLN A 103 -5.71 -5.92 -28.02
N ASN A 104 -4.88 -4.88 -27.84
CA ASN A 104 -3.43 -4.99 -27.68
C ASN A 104 -2.99 -4.84 -26.20
N ARG A 105 -3.91 -4.98 -25.25
CA ARG A 105 -3.66 -4.69 -23.82
C ARG A 105 -2.46 -5.42 -23.23
N MET A 106 -2.23 -6.68 -23.65
CA MET A 106 -1.07 -7.45 -23.19
C MET A 106 0.24 -6.88 -23.75
N GLU A 107 0.27 -6.55 -25.04
CA GLU A 107 1.41 -5.94 -25.70
C GLU A 107 1.73 -4.55 -25.10
N GLU A 108 0.72 -3.70 -24.90
CA GLU A 108 0.89 -2.39 -24.24
C GLU A 108 1.43 -2.51 -22.82
N PHE A 109 1.03 -3.56 -22.08
CA PHE A 109 1.56 -3.84 -20.75
C PHE A 109 3.03 -4.28 -20.80
N GLU A 110 3.37 -5.24 -21.67
CA GLU A 110 4.76 -5.72 -21.84
C GLU A 110 5.69 -4.58 -22.29
N GLU A 111 5.24 -3.72 -23.21
CA GLU A 111 5.96 -2.52 -23.60
C GLU A 111 6.16 -1.54 -22.43
N THR A 112 5.17 -1.45 -21.52
CA THR A 112 5.28 -0.60 -20.33
C THR A 112 6.35 -1.13 -19.38
N ILE A 113 6.40 -2.44 -19.15
CA ILE A 113 7.47 -3.09 -18.38
C ILE A 113 8.83 -2.77 -19.02
N ALA A 114 8.95 -2.95 -20.33
CA ALA A 114 10.20 -2.68 -21.05
C ALA A 114 10.65 -1.21 -20.89
N ARG A 115 9.73 -0.24 -21.02
CA ARG A 115 10.03 1.19 -20.79
C ARG A 115 10.50 1.47 -19.37
N ILE A 116 9.89 0.84 -18.36
CA ILE A 116 10.31 0.98 -16.96
C ILE A 116 11.73 0.42 -16.77
N HIS A 117 12.01 -0.75 -17.35
CA HIS A 117 13.33 -1.38 -17.30
C HIS A 117 14.40 -0.55 -18.02
N GLU A 118 14.10 0.05 -19.16
CA GLU A 118 14.99 0.96 -19.88
C GLU A 118 15.43 2.17 -19.04
N LYS A 119 14.58 2.62 -18.09
CA LYS A 119 14.94 3.64 -17.11
C LYS A 119 15.73 3.08 -15.92
N GLY A 120 16.02 1.77 -15.88
CA GLY A 120 16.74 1.11 -14.79
C GLY A 120 15.90 0.99 -13.50
N MET A 121 14.59 1.01 -13.60
CA MET A 121 13.64 0.72 -12.52
C MET A 121 13.08 -0.69 -12.69
N LYS A 122 12.57 -1.27 -11.61
CA LYS A 122 11.94 -2.59 -11.58
C LYS A 122 10.43 -2.49 -11.44
N VAL A 123 9.72 -3.55 -11.85
CA VAL A 123 8.26 -3.64 -11.82
C VAL A 123 7.80 -4.61 -10.74
N ILE A 124 6.93 -4.15 -9.85
CA ILE A 124 6.18 -4.97 -8.89
C ILE A 124 4.72 -4.96 -9.34
N MET A 125 4.04 -6.10 -9.19
CA MET A 125 2.64 -6.27 -9.54
C MET A 125 1.85 -6.83 -8.36
N ASP A 126 0.55 -6.51 -8.24
CA ASP A 126 -0.30 -7.18 -7.27
C ASP A 126 -0.48 -8.66 -7.64
N PHE A 127 -0.42 -9.52 -6.62
CA PHE A 127 -0.83 -10.92 -6.71
C PHE A 127 -1.89 -11.18 -5.65
N ILE A 128 -3.07 -11.62 -6.07
CA ILE A 128 -4.25 -11.81 -5.21
C ILE A 128 -4.49 -13.33 -5.04
N PRO A 129 -3.87 -13.99 -4.05
CA PRO A 129 -3.93 -15.44 -3.92
C PRO A 129 -5.13 -15.96 -3.13
N ASN A 130 -5.72 -15.12 -2.26
CA ASN A 130 -6.74 -15.58 -1.31
C ASN A 130 -8.11 -15.79 -1.94
N HIS A 131 -8.45 -15.01 -2.95
CA HIS A 131 -9.79 -14.99 -3.56
C HIS A 131 -9.76 -14.52 -5.01
N LEU A 132 -10.86 -14.71 -5.70
CA LEU A 132 -11.11 -14.23 -7.06
C LEU A 132 -12.58 -13.82 -7.22
N ALA A 133 -12.95 -13.24 -8.35
CA ALA A 133 -14.33 -12.82 -8.63
C ALA A 133 -15.30 -14.01 -8.70
N ARG A 134 -16.56 -13.83 -8.30
CA ARG A 134 -17.58 -14.90 -8.39
C ARG A 134 -17.82 -15.39 -9.80
N GLU A 135 -17.72 -14.50 -10.78
CA GLU A 135 -17.87 -14.81 -12.22
C GLU A 135 -16.51 -15.06 -12.90
N TYR A 136 -15.47 -15.45 -12.14
CA TYR A 136 -14.15 -15.73 -12.69
C TYR A 136 -14.25 -16.67 -13.91
N LYS A 137 -13.62 -16.22 -14.99
CA LYS A 137 -13.42 -17.01 -16.19
C LYS A 137 -12.24 -16.47 -16.97
N SER A 138 -11.23 -17.31 -17.17
CA SER A 138 -10.10 -16.93 -18.00
C SER A 138 -10.45 -17.05 -19.50
N LEU A 139 -10.03 -16.03 -20.25
CA LEU A 139 -10.08 -16.01 -21.72
C LEU A 139 -8.69 -16.19 -22.33
N ASN A 140 -7.63 -15.93 -21.55
CA ASN A 140 -6.24 -15.89 -22.01
C ASN A 140 -5.31 -16.86 -21.30
N LYS A 141 -5.84 -17.81 -20.49
CA LYS A 141 -4.99 -18.83 -19.85
C LYS A 141 -4.26 -19.68 -20.90
N PRO A 142 -3.04 -20.15 -20.61
CA PRO A 142 -2.33 -21.13 -21.44
C PRO A 142 -3.21 -22.36 -21.70
N TYR A 143 -3.01 -22.98 -22.86
CA TYR A 143 -3.87 -24.09 -23.34
C TYR A 143 -3.87 -25.30 -22.41
N ASP A 144 -2.75 -25.57 -21.77
CA ASP A 144 -2.50 -26.71 -20.87
C ASP A 144 -2.89 -26.40 -19.41
N VAL A 145 -3.35 -25.19 -19.11
CA VAL A 145 -3.79 -24.80 -17.77
C VAL A 145 -5.29 -25.07 -17.61
N GLU A 146 -5.62 -25.78 -16.53
CA GLU A 146 -7.02 -26.04 -16.15
C GLU A 146 -7.68 -24.79 -15.55
N GLU A 147 -8.97 -24.61 -15.83
CA GLU A 147 -9.76 -23.52 -15.24
C GLU A 147 -9.97 -23.74 -13.72
N PHE A 148 -10.08 -22.66 -12.95
CA PHE A 148 -10.46 -22.77 -11.53
C PHE A 148 -11.88 -23.33 -11.41
N GLY A 149 -12.01 -24.39 -10.59
CA GLY A 149 -13.29 -25.05 -10.30
C GLY A 149 -13.81 -25.99 -11.40
N GLU A 150 -13.03 -26.20 -12.46
CA GLU A 150 -13.43 -27.04 -13.59
C GLU A 150 -13.74 -28.49 -13.17
N TYR A 151 -12.92 -29.05 -12.29
CA TYR A 151 -13.04 -30.41 -11.80
C TYR A 151 -13.51 -30.51 -10.34
N ASP A 152 -14.00 -29.43 -9.77
CA ASP A 152 -14.43 -29.38 -8.37
C ASP A 152 -15.64 -30.29 -8.13
N ASN A 153 -15.60 -31.04 -7.04
CA ASN A 153 -16.77 -31.76 -6.53
C ASN A 153 -17.67 -30.77 -5.76
N LYS A 154 -18.69 -30.27 -6.45
CA LYS A 154 -19.65 -29.26 -5.93
C LYS A 154 -20.67 -29.84 -4.94
N ASN A 155 -20.67 -31.15 -4.70
CA ASN A 155 -21.60 -31.83 -3.78
C ASN A 155 -21.06 -31.91 -2.35
N VAL A 156 -19.83 -31.47 -2.09
CA VAL A 156 -19.19 -31.46 -0.78
C VAL A 156 -18.76 -30.05 -0.40
N ALA A 157 -18.75 -29.73 0.89
CA ALA A 157 -18.33 -28.41 1.36
C ALA A 157 -16.82 -28.18 1.18
N PHE A 158 -16.04 -29.25 1.37
CA PHE A 158 -14.60 -29.29 1.21
C PHE A 158 -14.16 -30.57 0.49
N ALA A 159 -13.20 -30.44 -0.39
CA ALA A 159 -12.33 -31.51 -0.86
C ALA A 159 -10.94 -30.92 -1.09
N LYS A 160 -9.87 -31.67 -0.80
CA LYS A 160 -8.48 -31.16 -0.84
C LYS A 160 -8.12 -30.51 -2.18
N ASP A 161 -8.53 -31.12 -3.28
CA ASP A 161 -8.19 -30.68 -4.64
C ASP A 161 -9.27 -29.82 -5.31
N ASN A 162 -10.39 -29.51 -4.62
CA ASN A 162 -11.30 -28.47 -5.07
C ASN A 162 -10.59 -27.10 -5.00
N ASN A 163 -10.84 -26.24 -5.98
CA ASN A 163 -10.32 -24.88 -5.95
C ASN A 163 -11.18 -23.95 -5.08
N PHE A 164 -12.44 -24.33 -4.81
CA PHE A 164 -13.37 -23.53 -4.00
C PHE A 164 -13.98 -24.35 -2.86
N TYR A 165 -14.48 -23.62 -1.87
CA TYR A 165 -15.38 -24.14 -0.82
C TYR A 165 -16.82 -23.93 -1.27
N TYR A 166 -17.67 -24.95 -1.13
CA TYR A 166 -19.06 -24.89 -1.53
C TYR A 166 -20.01 -24.93 -0.34
N CYS A 167 -21.24 -24.43 -0.55
CA CYS A 167 -22.40 -24.68 0.29
C CYS A 167 -23.33 -25.64 -0.48
N PRO A 168 -23.16 -26.97 -0.36
CA PRO A 168 -23.87 -27.93 -1.19
C PRO A 168 -25.37 -27.79 -1.09
N ASN A 169 -26.06 -27.87 -2.23
CA ASN A 169 -27.51 -27.76 -2.36
C ASN A 169 -28.11 -26.43 -1.87
N GLN A 170 -27.32 -25.36 -1.77
CA GLN A 170 -27.78 -24.03 -1.36
C GLN A 170 -27.43 -23.00 -2.43
N GLU A 171 -28.38 -22.09 -2.69
CA GLU A 171 -28.20 -20.97 -3.61
C GLU A 171 -27.57 -19.78 -2.88
N PHE A 172 -26.71 -19.05 -3.58
CA PHE A 172 -26.12 -17.81 -3.06
C PHE A 172 -27.21 -16.73 -2.94
N VAL A 173 -27.25 -16.06 -1.80
CA VAL A 173 -28.20 -14.98 -1.53
C VAL A 173 -27.45 -13.67 -1.46
N ILE A 174 -27.75 -12.76 -2.39
CA ILE A 174 -27.19 -11.40 -2.39
C ILE A 174 -27.54 -10.72 -1.07
N PRO A 175 -26.55 -10.17 -0.35
CA PRO A 175 -26.83 -9.40 0.86
C PRO A 175 -27.59 -8.12 0.52
N THR A 176 -28.65 -7.85 1.25
CA THR A 176 -29.45 -6.62 1.11
C THR A 176 -29.10 -5.65 2.22
N SER A 177 -28.68 -4.43 1.87
CA SER A 177 -28.61 -3.33 2.82
C SER A 177 -29.97 -2.60 2.84
N ASN A 178 -30.38 -2.12 4.01
CA ASN A 178 -31.51 -1.18 4.11
C ASN A 178 -31.14 0.24 3.62
N SER A 179 -29.90 0.45 3.16
CA SER A 179 -29.39 1.69 2.57
C SER A 179 -28.98 1.46 1.11
N GLN A 180 -29.35 2.37 0.23
CA GLN A 180 -29.14 2.27 -1.23
C GLN A 180 -27.68 2.43 -1.69
N HIS A 181 -26.69 2.36 -0.78
CA HIS A 181 -25.29 2.35 -1.11
C HIS A 181 -24.62 1.15 -0.44
N PRO A 182 -23.93 0.26 -1.19
CA PRO A 182 -23.08 -0.75 -0.59
C PRO A 182 -21.89 -0.03 0.05
N ILE A 183 -21.91 0.10 1.37
CA ILE A 183 -20.78 0.58 2.14
C ILE A 183 -19.74 -0.53 2.10
N ALA A 184 -18.66 -0.32 1.38
CA ALA A 184 -17.49 -1.18 1.45
C ALA A 184 -16.78 -0.94 2.79
N ASN A 185 -17.29 -1.56 3.85
CA ASN A 185 -16.59 -1.60 5.12
C ASN A 185 -15.51 -2.68 5.04
N ILE A 186 -14.29 -2.31 4.67
CA ILE A 186 -13.11 -3.06 5.03
C ILE A 186 -12.85 -2.73 6.50
N GLN A 187 -13.55 -3.40 7.41
CA GLN A 187 -13.17 -3.40 8.82
C GLN A 187 -12.12 -4.47 9.04
N HIS A 188 -10.87 -4.05 9.09
CA HIS A 188 -9.89 -4.79 9.86
C HIS A 188 -10.39 -4.86 11.32
N PRO A 189 -10.16 -5.95 12.05
CA PRO A 189 -10.60 -6.05 13.44
C PRO A 189 -9.83 -5.06 14.30
N ILE A 190 -10.38 -3.85 14.46
CA ILE A 190 -9.91 -2.87 15.44
C ILE A 190 -10.82 -3.01 16.65
N ALA A 191 -10.20 -3.31 17.79
CA ALA A 191 -10.88 -3.34 19.07
C ALA A 191 -11.53 -1.99 19.39
N ASN A 192 -12.84 -2.03 19.62
CA ASN A 192 -13.71 -1.08 20.33
C ASN A 192 -13.37 0.42 20.31
N SER A 193 -14.15 1.20 19.56
CA SER A 193 -14.55 2.53 20.02
C SER A 193 -15.97 2.86 19.53
N GLN A 194 -16.85 3.17 20.49
CA GLN A 194 -18.23 3.62 20.28
C GLN A 194 -18.24 5.09 19.89
N GLN A 195 -18.96 5.45 18.82
CA GLN A 195 -19.43 6.81 18.57
C GLN A 195 -20.91 6.83 18.13
N PRO A 196 -21.66 7.90 18.48
CA PRO A 196 -23.12 7.96 18.29
C PRO A 196 -23.51 8.40 16.87
N ALA A 197 -24.60 7.81 16.39
CA ALA A 197 -25.22 8.12 15.10
C ALA A 197 -25.93 9.48 15.11
N VAL A 198 -25.70 10.28 14.06
CA VAL A 198 -26.54 11.45 13.74
C VAL A 198 -27.47 11.08 12.60
N SER A 199 -28.77 11.13 12.87
CA SER A 199 -29.83 10.90 11.89
C SER A 199 -30.25 12.20 11.22
N THR A 200 -30.25 12.27 9.89
CA THR A 200 -31.06 13.22 9.12
C THR A 200 -31.91 12.45 8.10
N VAL A 201 -33.20 12.56 8.25
CA VAL A 201 -34.21 12.02 7.34
C VAL A 201 -34.43 13.03 6.22
N THR A 202 -34.22 12.62 4.96
CA THR A 202 -34.67 13.36 3.77
C THR A 202 -35.73 12.52 3.04
N GLU A 203 -36.93 13.07 2.89
CA GLU A 203 -38.02 12.45 2.13
C GLU A 203 -37.66 12.40 0.63
N LEU A 204 -37.80 11.22 0.03
CA LEU A 204 -37.60 10.96 -1.39
C LEU A 204 -38.93 11.11 -2.15
N VAL A 205 -38.93 11.95 -3.17
CA VAL A 205 -40.05 12.06 -4.13
C VAL A 205 -39.86 10.95 -5.18
N GLU A 206 -40.78 10.00 -5.22
CA GLU A 206 -40.84 8.98 -6.27
C GLU A 206 -41.22 9.60 -7.63
N VAL A 207 -40.42 9.43 -8.64
CA VAL A 207 -40.70 9.82 -10.04
C VAL A 207 -41.07 8.56 -10.83
N PRO A 208 -42.31 8.40 -11.27
CA PRO A 208 -42.88 7.11 -11.74
C PRO A 208 -42.35 6.59 -13.11
N TRP A 209 -41.61 7.35 -13.89
CA TRP A 209 -41.21 6.98 -15.27
C TRP A 209 -39.77 6.50 -15.44
N LEU A 210 -38.97 6.36 -14.40
CA LEU A 210 -37.63 5.78 -14.43
C LEU A 210 -37.62 4.36 -13.88
N ARG A 211 -38.51 3.48 -14.33
CA ARG A 211 -38.31 2.05 -14.19
C ARG A 211 -37.39 1.59 -15.33
N GLN A 212 -36.08 1.77 -15.21
CA GLN A 212 -35.14 0.89 -15.89
C GLN A 212 -35.45 -0.52 -15.40
N ALA A 213 -35.57 -1.47 -16.34
CA ALA A 213 -35.76 -2.88 -15.99
C ALA A 213 -34.62 -3.26 -15.02
N GLN A 214 -34.98 -3.65 -13.81
CA GLN A 214 -34.00 -4.17 -12.84
C GLN A 214 -33.24 -5.31 -13.54
N PRO A 215 -31.91 -5.36 -13.46
CA PRO A 215 -31.17 -6.48 -14.02
C PRO A 215 -31.70 -7.77 -13.36
N PRO A 216 -31.67 -8.92 -14.08
CA PRO A 216 -32.06 -10.18 -13.48
C PRO A 216 -31.23 -10.39 -12.20
N GLN A 217 -31.81 -11.02 -11.19
CA GLN A 217 -31.09 -11.31 -9.95
C GLN A 217 -29.89 -12.22 -10.25
N TYR A 218 -28.72 -11.92 -9.64
CA TYR A 218 -27.55 -12.78 -9.72
C TYR A 218 -27.86 -14.16 -9.14
N GLN A 219 -27.42 -15.21 -9.83
CA GLN A 219 -27.66 -16.60 -9.45
C GLN A 219 -26.35 -17.37 -9.41
N GLU A 220 -26.08 -18.05 -8.30
CA GLU A 220 -24.96 -18.96 -8.13
C GLU A 220 -25.42 -20.21 -7.37
N PHE A 221 -25.31 -21.38 -7.99
CA PHE A 221 -25.68 -22.66 -7.38
C PHE A 221 -24.67 -23.77 -7.75
N PRO A 222 -24.15 -24.52 -6.75
CA PRO A 222 -24.22 -24.20 -5.32
C PRO A 222 -23.41 -22.95 -5.01
N ALA A 223 -23.80 -22.26 -3.93
CA ALA A 223 -23.06 -21.09 -3.45
C ALA A 223 -21.63 -21.45 -3.07
N LYS A 224 -20.70 -20.53 -3.32
CA LYS A 224 -19.30 -20.61 -2.87
C LYS A 224 -19.07 -19.72 -1.66
N ALA A 225 -18.10 -20.09 -0.80
CA ALA A 225 -17.68 -19.26 0.32
C ALA A 225 -17.16 -17.90 -0.14
N SER A 226 -17.45 -16.83 0.64
CA SER A 226 -16.99 -15.47 0.33
C SER A 226 -15.50 -15.27 0.64
N GLY A 227 -14.88 -14.29 0.00
CA GLY A 227 -13.43 -14.08 0.02
C GLY A 227 -12.80 -13.90 1.40
N ASN A 228 -13.57 -13.42 2.40
CA ASN A 228 -13.15 -13.23 3.79
C ASN A 228 -13.53 -14.39 4.73
N ASP A 229 -13.44 -15.62 4.26
CA ASP A 229 -13.65 -16.85 5.05
C ASP A 229 -15.09 -17.02 5.58
N VAL A 230 -16.09 -16.53 4.83
CA VAL A 230 -17.50 -16.71 5.18
C VAL A 230 -18.06 -17.93 4.45
N PHE A 231 -18.11 -19.06 5.15
CA PHE A 231 -18.59 -20.36 4.65
C PHE A 231 -20.11 -20.48 4.76
N SER A 232 -20.83 -19.50 4.19
CA SER A 232 -22.28 -19.39 4.21
C SER A 232 -22.80 -18.96 2.84
N PRO A 233 -23.95 -19.47 2.38
CA PRO A 233 -24.60 -18.98 1.18
C PRO A 233 -25.21 -17.57 1.36
N ARG A 234 -25.21 -17.03 2.60
CA ARG A 234 -25.82 -15.75 2.99
C ARG A 234 -24.79 -14.86 3.70
N PRO A 235 -23.80 -14.33 2.98
CA PRO A 235 -22.88 -13.37 3.56
C PRO A 235 -23.61 -12.06 3.91
N SER A 236 -23.03 -11.24 4.77
CA SER A 236 -23.48 -9.88 5.08
C SER A 236 -23.00 -8.88 4.03
N VAL A 237 -23.51 -7.66 4.05
CA VAL A 237 -23.03 -6.55 3.21
C VAL A 237 -21.59 -6.12 3.54
N ASN A 238 -21.11 -6.47 4.72
CA ASN A 238 -19.75 -6.17 5.17
C ASN A 238 -18.75 -7.27 4.79
N ASP A 239 -19.23 -8.39 4.25
CA ASP A 239 -18.36 -9.47 3.78
C ASP A 239 -17.87 -9.19 2.36
N TRP A 240 -16.81 -9.90 1.95
CA TRP A 240 -16.32 -9.82 0.57
C TRP A 240 -17.18 -10.71 -0.33
N TYR A 241 -18.48 -10.37 -0.39
CA TYR A 241 -19.49 -11.17 -1.09
C TYR A 241 -19.35 -11.12 -2.62
N ASP A 242 -18.62 -10.14 -3.15
CA ASP A 242 -18.27 -10.00 -4.57
C ASP A 242 -17.15 -10.95 -5.02
N ALA A 243 -16.46 -11.59 -4.07
CA ALA A 243 -15.37 -12.50 -4.29
C ALA A 243 -15.63 -13.87 -3.67
N VAL A 244 -14.91 -14.90 -4.13
CA VAL A 244 -14.95 -16.27 -3.63
C VAL A 244 -13.60 -16.70 -3.09
N LYS A 245 -13.60 -17.38 -1.95
CA LYS A 245 -12.41 -17.93 -1.30
C LYS A 245 -11.80 -19.06 -2.10
N LEU A 246 -10.49 -19.03 -2.29
CA LEU A 246 -9.73 -20.12 -2.87
C LEU A 246 -9.34 -21.16 -1.81
N ASN A 247 -9.39 -22.42 -2.19
CA ASN A 247 -9.08 -23.55 -1.32
C ASN A 247 -7.64 -24.04 -1.55
N TYR A 248 -6.82 -23.92 -0.53
CA TYR A 248 -5.45 -24.39 -0.49
C TYR A 248 -5.26 -25.74 0.22
N GLY A 249 -6.33 -26.53 0.37
CA GLY A 249 -6.28 -27.81 1.06
C GLY A 249 -6.43 -27.69 2.58
N VAL A 250 -7.02 -26.60 3.10
CA VAL A 250 -7.35 -26.42 4.52
C VAL A 250 -8.85 -26.58 4.72
N ASP A 251 -9.27 -27.52 5.54
CA ASP A 251 -10.67 -27.69 5.93
C ASP A 251 -11.01 -26.79 7.12
N TYR A 252 -11.41 -25.54 6.82
CA TYR A 252 -11.74 -24.53 7.83
C TYR A 252 -12.95 -24.89 8.69
N GLN A 253 -13.87 -25.73 8.17
CA GLN A 253 -15.07 -26.15 8.90
C GLN A 253 -14.81 -27.37 9.80
N ASN A 254 -13.61 -27.96 9.72
CA ASN A 254 -13.17 -29.09 10.53
C ASN A 254 -11.83 -28.79 11.21
N ASN A 255 -11.85 -27.91 12.22
CA ASN A 255 -10.70 -27.48 13.02
C ASN A 255 -9.48 -27.00 12.21
N HIS A 256 -9.70 -26.38 11.05
CA HIS A 256 -8.62 -25.93 10.16
C HIS A 256 -7.64 -27.07 9.79
N THR A 257 -8.17 -28.26 9.60
CA THR A 257 -7.35 -29.44 9.27
C THR A 257 -6.65 -29.23 7.93
N LYS A 258 -5.33 -29.36 7.94
CA LYS A 258 -4.48 -29.24 6.75
C LYS A 258 -4.31 -30.58 6.06
N HIS A 259 -4.54 -30.60 4.75
CA HIS A 259 -4.43 -31.77 3.89
C HIS A 259 -3.29 -31.58 2.88
N PHE A 260 -2.04 -31.62 3.36
CA PHE A 260 -0.82 -31.33 2.62
C PHE A 260 0.08 -32.57 2.42
N ASP A 261 -0.46 -33.78 2.63
CA ASP A 261 0.18 -35.06 2.32
C ASP A 261 0.59 -35.17 0.85
N THR A 262 -0.18 -34.57 -0.03
CA THR A 262 0.19 -34.25 -1.41
C THR A 262 -0.18 -32.80 -1.68
N ILE A 263 0.54 -32.15 -2.60
CA ILE A 263 0.31 -30.74 -2.94
C ILE A 263 -1.11 -30.56 -3.51
N PRO A 264 -1.94 -29.67 -2.96
CA PRO A 264 -3.27 -29.36 -3.48
C PRO A 264 -3.23 -28.75 -4.89
N ASN A 265 -4.25 -29.00 -5.70
CA ASN A 265 -4.33 -28.51 -7.09
C ASN A 265 -4.16 -26.98 -7.20
N THR A 266 -4.76 -26.22 -6.29
CA THR A 266 -4.67 -24.74 -6.27
C THR A 266 -3.22 -24.23 -6.18
N TRP A 267 -2.33 -24.96 -5.50
CA TRP A 267 -0.93 -24.53 -5.34
C TRP A 267 -0.21 -24.46 -6.69
N TYR A 268 -0.37 -25.49 -7.52
CA TYR A 268 0.23 -25.51 -8.87
C TYR A 268 -0.31 -24.39 -9.76
N LYS A 269 -1.62 -24.12 -9.70
CA LYS A 269 -2.25 -23.04 -10.47
C LYS A 269 -1.70 -21.68 -10.07
N MET A 270 -1.57 -21.42 -8.77
CA MET A 270 -1.06 -20.15 -8.26
C MET A 270 0.45 -19.95 -8.54
N LEU A 271 1.24 -21.02 -8.47
CA LEU A 271 2.65 -20.96 -8.88
C LEU A 271 2.75 -20.64 -10.38
N ASN A 272 1.97 -21.32 -11.23
CA ASN A 272 1.98 -21.08 -12.67
C ASN A 272 1.61 -19.63 -13.03
N ILE A 273 0.66 -19.01 -12.30
CA ILE A 273 0.32 -17.59 -12.48
C ILE A 273 1.52 -16.69 -12.17
N MET A 274 2.24 -16.93 -11.06
CA MET A 274 3.44 -16.14 -10.73
C MET A 274 4.54 -16.31 -11.78
N GLN A 275 4.80 -17.54 -12.23
CA GLN A 275 5.76 -17.84 -13.30
C GLN A 275 5.38 -17.12 -14.60
N TYR A 276 4.11 -17.19 -15.01
CA TYR A 276 3.60 -16.51 -16.20
C TYR A 276 3.90 -15.00 -16.20
N TRP A 277 3.69 -14.32 -15.07
CA TRP A 277 3.98 -12.88 -14.99
C TRP A 277 5.47 -12.57 -14.90
N CYS A 278 6.27 -13.44 -14.29
CA CYS A 278 7.73 -13.32 -14.33
C CYS A 278 8.27 -13.48 -15.76
N GLU A 279 7.74 -14.42 -16.57
CA GLU A 279 8.06 -14.55 -18.00
C GLU A 279 7.73 -13.29 -18.80
N LYS A 280 6.70 -12.53 -18.40
CA LYS A 280 6.33 -11.23 -18.97
C LYS A 280 7.21 -10.07 -18.50
N GLY A 281 8.17 -10.32 -17.61
CA GLY A 281 9.13 -9.34 -17.13
C GLY A 281 8.80 -8.67 -15.79
N VAL A 282 7.82 -9.17 -15.04
CA VAL A 282 7.53 -8.68 -13.68
C VAL A 282 8.66 -9.11 -12.75
N ASP A 283 9.24 -8.15 -12.00
CA ASP A 283 10.37 -8.37 -11.09
C ASP A 283 9.95 -8.80 -9.67
N GLY A 284 8.68 -8.74 -9.36
CA GLY A 284 8.20 -9.14 -8.04
C GLY A 284 6.71 -8.89 -7.81
N PHE A 285 6.23 -9.36 -6.68
CA PHE A 285 4.83 -9.32 -6.33
C PHE A 285 4.57 -8.65 -4.99
N ARG A 286 3.57 -7.80 -4.94
CA ARG A 286 2.88 -7.45 -3.70
C ARG A 286 1.72 -8.43 -3.54
N VAL A 287 1.80 -9.23 -2.51
CA VAL A 287 0.86 -10.31 -2.24
C VAL A 287 -0.25 -9.80 -1.34
N ASP A 288 -1.45 -9.74 -1.89
CA ASP A 288 -2.67 -9.34 -1.19
C ASP A 288 -3.03 -10.36 -0.11
N MET A 289 -3.32 -9.88 1.11
CA MET A 289 -3.78 -10.68 2.24
C MET A 289 -3.01 -12.01 2.40
N ALA A 290 -1.69 -11.95 2.34
CA ALA A 290 -0.82 -13.14 2.37
C ALA A 290 -1.09 -14.07 3.56
N GLU A 291 -1.48 -13.50 4.71
CA GLU A 291 -1.78 -14.24 5.94
C GLU A 291 -3.07 -15.09 5.89
N MET A 292 -3.94 -14.83 4.90
CA MET A 292 -5.15 -15.64 4.68
C MET A 292 -4.89 -16.89 3.84
N VAL A 293 -3.65 -17.09 3.40
CA VAL A 293 -3.18 -18.26 2.63
C VAL A 293 -2.16 -19.02 3.49
N PRO A 294 -2.21 -20.38 3.50
CA PRO A 294 -1.32 -21.17 4.34
C PRO A 294 0.16 -20.85 4.10
N VAL A 295 0.93 -20.66 5.16
CA VAL A 295 2.36 -20.36 5.07
C VAL A 295 3.16 -21.48 4.40
N GLU A 296 2.69 -22.71 4.45
CA GLU A 296 3.28 -23.87 3.78
C GLU A 296 3.25 -23.71 2.26
N PHE A 297 2.16 -23.14 1.72
CA PHE A 297 2.09 -22.78 0.31
C PHE A 297 3.18 -21.79 -0.06
N TRP A 298 3.36 -20.72 0.73
CA TRP A 298 4.37 -19.70 0.47
C TRP A 298 5.78 -20.27 0.50
N ARG A 299 6.08 -21.10 1.50
CA ARG A 299 7.40 -21.76 1.61
C ARG A 299 7.71 -22.62 0.39
N TRP A 300 6.71 -23.35 -0.10
CA TRP A 300 6.86 -24.17 -1.29
C TRP A 300 6.93 -23.31 -2.55
N SER A 301 5.95 -22.46 -2.79
CA SER A 301 5.81 -21.73 -4.06
C SER A 301 6.92 -20.71 -4.30
N ILE A 302 7.40 -20.01 -3.24
CA ILE A 302 8.49 -19.04 -3.37
C ILE A 302 9.81 -19.77 -3.66
N ASN A 303 10.05 -20.94 -3.06
CA ASN A 303 11.23 -21.75 -3.38
C ASN A 303 11.20 -22.22 -4.84
N GLU A 304 10.09 -22.80 -5.31
CA GLU A 304 9.93 -23.21 -6.71
C GLU A 304 10.09 -22.04 -7.68
N LEU A 305 9.46 -20.89 -7.37
CA LEU A 305 9.56 -19.69 -8.21
C LEU A 305 11.02 -19.21 -8.33
N ARG A 306 11.77 -19.25 -7.22
CA ARG A 306 13.17 -18.79 -7.17
C ARG A 306 14.17 -19.74 -7.81
N GLU A 307 13.78 -20.92 -8.23
CA GLU A 307 14.64 -21.77 -9.06
C GLU A 307 14.86 -21.15 -10.44
N GLU A 308 13.91 -20.33 -10.94
CA GLU A 308 13.96 -19.74 -12.28
C GLU A 308 13.98 -18.21 -12.28
N TYR A 309 13.39 -17.54 -11.25
CA TYR A 309 13.18 -16.09 -11.22
C TYR A 309 13.65 -15.47 -9.91
N ASP A 310 14.41 -14.38 -9.97
CA ASP A 310 14.79 -13.56 -8.79
C ASP A 310 13.65 -12.57 -8.44
N ALA A 311 12.47 -13.12 -8.12
CA ALA A 311 11.28 -12.33 -7.84
C ALA A 311 11.27 -11.79 -6.40
N ILE A 312 11.01 -10.48 -6.25
CA ILE A 312 10.80 -9.82 -4.97
C ILE A 312 9.41 -10.17 -4.45
N MET A 313 9.32 -10.64 -3.20
CA MET A 313 8.06 -11.01 -2.57
C MET A 313 7.74 -10.07 -1.39
N ILE A 314 6.66 -9.31 -1.51
CA ILE A 314 6.18 -8.37 -0.49
C ILE A 314 4.83 -8.85 0.02
N ALA A 315 4.72 -9.16 1.32
CA ALA A 315 3.48 -9.64 1.92
C ALA A 315 2.69 -8.51 2.60
N GLU A 316 1.41 -8.44 2.29
CA GLU A 316 0.45 -7.73 3.12
C GLU A 316 0.06 -8.64 4.30
N ILE A 317 0.47 -8.23 5.50
CA ILE A 317 0.22 -8.94 6.76
C ILE A 317 -0.13 -7.94 7.86
N TYR A 318 -1.20 -8.21 8.60
CA TYR A 318 -1.69 -7.39 9.70
C TYR A 318 -1.51 -8.02 11.09
N GLN A 319 -0.96 -9.24 11.16
CA GLN A 319 -0.75 -9.98 12.41
C GLN A 319 0.75 -10.06 12.75
N PRO A 320 1.28 -9.21 13.66
CA PRO A 320 2.72 -9.13 13.95
C PRO A 320 3.34 -10.44 14.42
N HIS A 321 2.57 -11.32 15.08
CA HIS A 321 3.06 -12.61 15.55
C HIS A 321 3.42 -13.58 14.42
N LEU A 322 2.92 -13.34 13.18
CA LEU A 322 3.21 -14.12 11.98
C LEU A 322 4.45 -13.61 11.21
N TYR A 323 4.93 -12.40 11.46
CA TYR A 323 5.99 -11.78 10.66
C TYR A 323 7.20 -12.69 10.46
N LYS A 324 7.72 -13.26 11.56
CA LYS A 324 8.90 -14.14 11.48
C LYS A 324 8.64 -15.39 10.64
N GLU A 325 7.45 -15.94 10.70
CA GLU A 325 7.09 -17.14 9.96
C GLU A 325 7.05 -16.88 8.45
N TYR A 326 6.50 -15.73 8.02
CA TYR A 326 6.40 -15.35 6.62
C TYR A 326 7.76 -14.93 6.04
N VAL A 327 8.61 -14.23 6.80
CA VAL A 327 10.00 -13.99 6.39
C VAL A 327 10.74 -15.33 6.20
N ASN A 328 10.56 -16.28 7.12
CA ASN A 328 11.15 -17.62 7.00
C ASN A 328 10.56 -18.46 5.86
N ALA A 329 9.36 -18.13 5.40
CA ALA A 329 8.74 -18.77 4.24
C ALA A 329 9.28 -18.23 2.91
N GLY A 330 10.04 -17.13 2.93
CA GLY A 330 10.71 -16.58 1.76
C GLY A 330 10.28 -15.18 1.36
N PHE A 331 9.37 -14.51 2.07
CA PHE A 331 9.06 -13.12 1.79
C PHE A 331 10.24 -12.21 2.13
N ASP A 332 10.57 -11.30 1.22
CA ASP A 332 11.63 -10.33 1.40
C ASP A 332 11.19 -9.19 2.32
N TYR A 333 9.94 -8.75 2.15
CA TYR A 333 9.38 -7.62 2.89
C TYR A 333 7.93 -7.86 3.30
N LEU A 334 7.56 -7.24 4.43
CA LEU A 334 6.23 -7.27 5.02
C LEU A 334 5.72 -5.85 5.25
N TYR A 335 4.42 -5.62 5.20
CA TYR A 335 3.81 -4.33 5.53
C TYR A 335 4.02 -3.95 7.00
N ASP A 336 4.52 -2.75 7.28
CA ASP A 336 4.56 -2.15 8.62
C ASP A 336 3.30 -1.28 8.88
N LYS A 337 2.13 -1.86 8.62
CA LYS A 337 0.85 -1.17 8.83
C LYS A 337 0.49 -1.10 10.31
N VAL A 338 0.46 -2.24 10.98
CA VAL A 338 0.01 -2.35 12.39
C VAL A 338 1.05 -1.77 13.35
N GLY A 339 2.34 -1.82 12.97
CA GLY A 339 3.43 -1.24 13.76
C GLY A 339 3.55 0.28 13.58
N LEU A 340 4.46 0.68 12.68
CA LEU A 340 4.84 2.10 12.56
C LEU A 340 3.71 2.97 11.99
N TYR A 341 3.02 2.52 10.93
CA TYR A 341 1.95 3.33 10.33
C TYR A 341 0.89 3.69 11.36
N ASN A 342 0.28 2.70 12.03
CA ASN A 342 -0.77 2.96 13.03
C ASN A 342 -0.27 3.82 14.19
N THR A 343 0.98 3.64 14.63
CA THR A 343 1.57 4.46 15.69
C THR A 343 1.69 5.93 15.25
N LEU A 344 2.17 6.18 14.04
CA LEU A 344 2.26 7.54 13.49
C LEU A 344 0.88 8.15 13.27
N GLU A 345 -0.08 7.40 12.75
CA GLU A 345 -1.47 7.84 12.64
C GLU A 345 -2.04 8.25 14.00
N ASN A 346 -1.81 7.43 15.03
CA ASN A 346 -2.28 7.71 16.40
C ASN A 346 -1.64 8.96 17.02
N ILE A 347 -0.37 9.23 16.72
CA ILE A 347 0.30 10.47 17.15
C ILE A 347 -0.43 11.69 16.60
N TYR A 348 -0.81 11.66 15.30
CA TYR A 348 -1.47 12.78 14.66
C TYR A 348 -2.94 12.93 15.01
N ARG A 349 -3.69 11.84 15.00
CA ARG A 349 -5.15 11.87 15.14
C ARG A 349 -5.64 11.81 16.57
N TYR A 350 -4.86 11.16 17.45
CA TYR A 350 -5.30 10.89 18.83
C TYR A 350 -4.35 11.43 19.89
N GLY A 351 -3.29 12.17 19.50
CA GLY A 351 -2.35 12.78 20.42
C GLY A 351 -1.48 11.78 21.19
N GLN A 352 -1.26 10.58 20.62
CA GLN A 352 -0.34 9.61 21.21
C GLN A 352 1.06 10.19 21.28
N ARG A 353 1.84 9.78 22.27
CA ARG A 353 3.21 10.29 22.49
C ARG A 353 4.17 9.76 21.44
N ALA A 354 5.14 10.58 21.02
CA ALA A 354 6.16 10.18 20.04
C ALA A 354 7.07 9.05 20.55
N ASP A 355 7.34 8.96 21.85
CA ASP A 355 8.16 7.89 22.43
C ASP A 355 7.54 6.49 22.30
N THR A 356 6.26 6.37 21.92
CA THR A 356 5.63 5.09 21.59
C THR A 356 6.24 4.41 20.37
N ILE A 357 6.93 5.16 19.50
CA ILE A 357 7.67 4.62 18.35
C ILE A 357 8.76 3.62 18.83
N THR A 358 9.35 3.84 20.01
CA THR A 358 10.31 2.90 20.62
C THR A 358 9.71 1.49 20.82
N HIS A 359 8.41 1.40 21.14
CA HIS A 359 7.76 0.09 21.29
C HIS A 359 7.64 -0.64 19.95
N VAL A 360 7.41 0.08 18.86
CA VAL A 360 7.38 -0.50 17.49
C VAL A 360 8.74 -1.12 17.17
N TRP A 361 9.80 -0.35 17.36
CA TRP A 361 11.17 -0.83 17.15
C TRP A 361 11.47 -2.11 17.95
N ASN A 362 11.19 -2.09 19.25
CA ASN A 362 11.45 -3.20 20.14
C ASN A 362 10.61 -4.46 19.80
N SER A 363 9.36 -4.27 19.37
CA SER A 363 8.45 -5.38 19.05
C SER A 363 8.86 -6.16 17.80
N LEU A 364 9.57 -5.52 16.86
CA LEU A 364 10.04 -6.16 15.62
C LEU A 364 11.17 -7.18 15.83
N GLN A 365 11.86 -7.17 16.98
CA GLN A 365 12.88 -8.17 17.35
C GLN A 365 13.91 -8.45 16.24
N GLY A 366 14.39 -7.41 15.56
CA GLY A 366 15.36 -7.49 14.48
C GLY A 366 14.77 -7.60 13.06
N LEU A 367 13.46 -7.71 12.91
CA LEU A 367 12.81 -7.75 11.60
C LEU A 367 12.63 -6.36 10.95
N GLY A 368 13.10 -5.29 11.59
CA GLY A 368 12.88 -3.92 11.10
C GLY A 368 13.30 -3.68 9.65
N ASP A 369 14.35 -4.35 9.18
CA ASP A 369 14.85 -4.20 7.80
C ASP A 369 14.03 -5.00 6.76
N ALA A 370 13.20 -5.94 7.21
CA ALA A 370 12.23 -6.65 6.38
C ALA A 370 10.88 -5.90 6.27
N MET A 371 10.74 -4.73 6.92
CA MET A 371 9.48 -3.99 6.90
C MET A 371 9.44 -3.00 5.75
N LEU A 372 8.41 -3.14 4.89
CA LEU A 372 8.01 -2.11 3.93
C LEU A 372 7.25 -1.01 4.69
N ARG A 373 7.76 0.22 4.64
CA ARG A 373 7.16 1.38 5.29
C ARG A 373 6.53 2.35 4.31
N PHE A 374 5.43 2.93 4.72
CA PHE A 374 4.65 3.87 3.93
C PHE A 374 3.79 4.75 4.85
N MET A 375 3.31 5.85 4.32
CA MET A 375 2.30 6.69 4.98
C MET A 375 1.02 6.84 4.15
N GLU A 376 1.04 6.44 2.89
CA GLU A 376 -0.13 6.30 2.03
C GLU A 376 -0.02 5.02 1.21
N ASN A 377 -1.16 4.41 0.92
CA ASN A 377 -1.39 3.43 -0.11
C ASN A 377 -2.82 3.57 -0.63
N HIS A 378 -3.27 2.64 -1.46
CA HIS A 378 -4.60 2.66 -2.06
C HIS A 378 -5.76 2.42 -1.06
N ASP A 379 -5.47 1.86 0.13
CA ASP A 379 -6.46 1.56 1.18
C ASP A 379 -6.51 2.61 2.28
N GLU A 380 -5.48 3.44 2.40
CA GLU A 380 -5.33 4.36 3.51
C GLU A 380 -5.79 5.78 3.19
N VAL A 381 -6.14 6.52 4.23
CA VAL A 381 -6.51 7.93 4.14
C VAL A 381 -5.32 8.74 3.65
N ARG A 382 -5.54 9.66 2.69
CA ARG A 382 -4.52 10.60 2.21
C ARG A 382 -4.01 11.46 3.35
N LEU A 383 -2.69 11.64 3.44
CA LEU A 383 -2.07 12.47 4.49
C LEU A 383 -2.57 13.92 4.47
N ALA A 384 -2.77 14.47 3.27
CA ALA A 384 -3.26 15.83 3.08
C ALA A 384 -4.76 15.99 3.35
N SER A 385 -5.52 14.89 3.47
CA SER A 385 -6.96 14.94 3.71
C SER A 385 -7.30 15.51 5.08
N ARG A 386 -8.42 16.23 5.16
CA ARG A 386 -9.02 16.66 6.44
C ARG A 386 -9.36 15.50 7.38
N HIS A 387 -9.46 14.28 6.84
CA HIS A 387 -9.67 13.06 7.61
C HIS A 387 -8.39 12.51 8.24
N PHE A 388 -7.21 13.06 7.89
CA PHE A 388 -5.93 12.77 8.55
C PHE A 388 -5.39 14.01 9.28
N VAL A 389 -4.65 14.90 8.62
CA VAL A 389 -4.12 16.15 9.22
C VAL A 389 -4.53 17.42 8.46
N GLY A 390 -5.15 17.29 7.29
CA GLY A 390 -5.63 18.42 6.48
C GLY A 390 -4.55 19.27 5.82
N ASP A 391 -3.28 18.88 5.94
CA ASP A 391 -2.14 19.60 5.40
C ASP A 391 -0.96 18.63 5.20
N ALA A 392 -0.52 18.47 3.95
CA ALA A 392 0.56 17.55 3.60
C ALA A 392 1.88 17.86 4.33
N PHE A 393 2.17 19.15 4.62
CA PHE A 393 3.41 19.54 5.32
C PHE A 393 3.42 19.12 6.79
N LYS A 394 2.26 19.10 7.43
CA LYS A 394 2.13 18.64 8.81
C LYS A 394 2.43 17.15 8.96
N ALA A 395 2.26 16.37 7.90
CA ALA A 395 2.53 14.93 7.90
C ALA A 395 4.02 14.59 7.60
N LEU A 396 4.84 15.55 7.19
CA LEU A 396 6.24 15.29 6.81
C LEU A 396 7.10 14.64 7.91
N PRO A 397 6.91 14.90 9.22
CA PRO A 397 7.58 14.14 10.27
C PRO A 397 7.32 12.63 10.20
N ALA A 398 6.08 12.21 9.92
CA ALA A 398 5.73 10.80 9.77
C ALA A 398 6.38 10.19 8.51
N VAL A 399 6.39 10.95 7.41
CA VAL A 399 7.09 10.56 6.18
C VAL A 399 8.59 10.37 6.44
N ALA A 400 9.23 11.33 7.13
CA ALA A 400 10.65 11.25 7.46
C ALA A 400 10.96 10.07 8.39
N MET A 401 10.13 9.84 9.41
CA MET A 401 10.28 8.71 10.33
C MET A 401 10.20 7.37 9.57
N SER A 402 9.18 7.20 8.74
CA SER A 402 9.00 6.00 7.91
C SER A 402 10.14 5.81 6.92
N ALA A 403 10.65 6.89 6.33
CA ALA A 403 11.70 6.84 5.34
C ALA A 403 13.09 6.55 5.92
N LEU A 404 13.39 6.95 7.17
CA LEU A 404 14.76 6.98 7.70
C LEU A 404 15.04 5.92 8.78
N MET A 405 14.01 5.31 9.36
CA MET A 405 14.19 4.44 10.53
C MET A 405 14.99 3.18 10.24
N ASN A 406 14.78 2.52 9.10
CA ASN A 406 15.41 1.23 8.77
C ASN A 406 15.94 1.17 7.34
N ARG A 407 16.62 0.05 7.00
CA ARG A 407 17.14 -0.25 5.66
C ARG A 407 16.05 -0.74 4.69
N GLY A 408 14.94 -1.26 5.22
CA GLY A 408 13.81 -1.77 4.44
C GLY A 408 13.26 -0.78 3.43
N PRO A 409 12.42 -1.22 2.50
CA PRO A 409 11.86 -0.36 1.47
C PRO A 409 10.96 0.72 2.07
N PHE A 410 10.92 1.87 1.37
CA PHE A 410 9.98 2.93 1.63
C PHE A 410 9.12 3.16 0.39
N MET A 411 7.82 3.27 0.58
CA MET A 411 6.85 3.44 -0.50
C MET A 411 6.10 4.76 -0.37
N ILE A 412 5.83 5.38 -1.51
CA ILE A 412 4.88 6.48 -1.66
C ILE A 412 3.80 6.08 -2.68
N TYR A 413 2.58 6.57 -2.47
CA TYR A 413 1.44 6.34 -3.35
C TYR A 413 1.27 7.51 -4.32
N ASN A 414 0.91 7.24 -5.58
CA ASN A 414 0.79 8.27 -6.60
C ASN A 414 -0.16 9.40 -6.18
N GLY A 415 0.33 10.64 -6.30
CA GLY A 415 -0.34 11.82 -5.80
C GLY A 415 0.13 12.29 -4.41
N GLN A 416 0.78 11.45 -3.61
CA GLN A 416 1.30 11.82 -2.29
C GLN A 416 2.33 12.95 -2.39
N GLU A 417 3.22 12.90 -3.37
CA GLU A 417 4.25 13.90 -3.64
C GLU A 417 3.71 15.24 -4.15
N SER A 418 2.47 15.26 -4.62
CA SER A 418 1.75 16.46 -5.04
C SER A 418 0.70 16.93 -4.04
N GLY A 419 0.58 16.23 -2.90
CA GLY A 419 -0.33 16.57 -1.81
C GLY A 419 -1.80 16.27 -2.15
N GLU A 420 -2.07 15.17 -2.87
CA GLU A 420 -3.45 14.72 -3.11
C GLU A 420 -4.17 14.46 -1.80
N ASP A 421 -5.36 15.06 -1.63
CA ASP A 421 -6.12 15.02 -0.37
C ASP A 421 -7.40 14.19 -0.44
N ALA A 422 -7.87 13.88 -1.64
CA ALA A 422 -9.14 13.21 -1.89
C ALA A 422 -10.37 13.90 -1.23
N ASP A 423 -10.25 15.17 -0.84
CA ASP A 423 -11.34 15.91 -0.20
C ASP A 423 -12.50 16.12 -1.19
N GLY A 424 -13.73 15.79 -0.74
CA GLY A 424 -14.93 15.86 -1.57
C GLY A 424 -15.04 14.76 -2.62
N ALA A 425 -14.05 13.89 -2.75
CA ALA A 425 -14.12 12.74 -3.64
C ALA A 425 -14.94 11.60 -3.02
N VAL A 426 -15.40 10.69 -3.87
CA VAL A 426 -15.97 9.43 -3.41
C VAL A 426 -14.81 8.50 -3.03
N GLY A 427 -14.72 8.15 -1.75
CA GLY A 427 -13.79 7.15 -1.24
C GLY A 427 -14.40 5.74 -1.22
N PHE A 428 -14.07 4.94 -0.20
CA PHE A 428 -14.63 3.60 -0.04
C PHE A 428 -16.02 3.63 0.61
N SER A 429 -16.30 4.65 1.40
CA SER A 429 -17.57 4.84 2.11
C SER A 429 -18.01 6.31 2.12
N GLY A 430 -18.12 6.92 0.94
CA GLY A 430 -18.37 8.35 0.79
C GLY A 430 -17.10 9.18 0.85
N ASP A 431 -17.19 10.42 1.35
CA ASP A 431 -16.06 11.31 1.54
C ASP A 431 -15.30 10.91 2.82
N ASP A 432 -14.39 9.97 2.70
CA ASP A 432 -13.63 9.37 3.80
C ASP A 432 -12.12 9.64 3.73
N GLY A 433 -11.70 10.50 2.80
CA GLY A 433 -10.30 10.90 2.62
C GLY A 433 -9.44 9.90 1.86
N ARG A 434 -10.04 8.88 1.25
CA ARG A 434 -9.38 7.92 0.37
C ARG A 434 -9.71 8.19 -1.09
N THR A 435 -8.79 7.92 -1.99
CA THR A 435 -9.09 7.91 -3.43
C THR A 435 -9.73 6.57 -3.78
N SER A 436 -10.97 6.57 -4.30
CA SER A 436 -11.68 5.33 -4.66
C SER A 436 -10.88 4.49 -5.66
N ILE A 437 -10.77 3.20 -5.36
CA ILE A 437 -10.23 2.18 -6.28
C ILE A 437 -11.34 1.43 -7.02
N PHE A 438 -12.60 1.72 -6.72
CA PHE A 438 -13.77 1.05 -7.30
C PHE A 438 -14.43 1.85 -8.42
N ASP A 439 -14.03 3.13 -8.57
CA ASP A 439 -14.63 4.07 -9.49
C ASP A 439 -13.58 4.64 -10.45
N TYR A 440 -14.02 5.33 -11.50
CA TYR A 440 -13.15 6.11 -12.37
C TYR A 440 -12.86 7.46 -11.68
N ALA A 441 -12.03 7.39 -10.64
CA ALA A 441 -11.66 8.54 -9.82
C ALA A 441 -10.65 9.44 -10.53
N VAL A 442 -10.60 10.71 -10.11
CA VAL A 442 -9.62 11.70 -10.54
C VAL A 442 -8.83 12.21 -9.34
N MET A 443 -7.64 12.73 -9.60
CA MET A 443 -6.74 13.28 -8.59
C MET A 443 -6.33 14.69 -9.00
N PRO A 444 -7.06 15.74 -8.60
CA PRO A 444 -6.86 17.11 -9.11
C PRO A 444 -5.48 17.69 -8.81
N LYS A 445 -4.88 17.36 -7.66
CA LYS A 445 -3.54 17.85 -7.32
C LYS A 445 -2.44 17.10 -8.06
N HIS A 446 -2.62 15.80 -8.27
CA HIS A 446 -1.75 14.99 -9.11
C HIS A 446 -1.81 15.45 -10.59
N GLN A 447 -2.99 15.84 -11.07
CA GLN A 447 -3.14 16.37 -12.45
C GLN A 447 -2.29 17.62 -12.69
N LYS A 448 -2.03 18.44 -11.67
CA LYS A 448 -1.13 19.59 -11.79
C LYS A 448 0.33 19.16 -11.97
N TRP A 449 0.74 18.04 -11.39
CA TRP A 449 2.04 17.44 -11.68
C TRP A 449 2.08 16.93 -13.11
N MET A 450 1.02 16.24 -13.55
CA MET A 450 0.89 15.72 -14.91
C MET A 450 0.96 16.82 -15.98
N ALA A 451 0.43 18.04 -15.71
CA ALA A 451 0.42 19.18 -16.61
C ALA A 451 0.04 18.78 -18.06
N GLY A 452 -1.12 18.12 -18.20
CA GLY A 452 -1.64 17.66 -19.49
C GLY A 452 -0.89 16.47 -20.11
N GLY A 453 0.06 15.84 -19.40
CA GLY A 453 0.87 14.70 -19.86
C GLY A 453 2.35 15.02 -20.06
N LYS A 454 2.81 16.20 -19.62
CA LYS A 454 4.22 16.58 -19.58
C LYS A 454 4.95 16.00 -18.37
N PHE A 455 4.24 15.80 -17.27
CA PHE A 455 4.74 15.32 -15.97
C PHE A 455 5.91 16.17 -15.42
N ASP A 456 5.88 17.48 -15.67
CA ASP A 456 6.94 18.42 -15.28
C ASP A 456 6.55 19.31 -14.08
N GLY A 457 5.32 19.17 -13.59
CA GLY A 457 4.78 19.99 -12.52
C GLY A 457 4.71 21.48 -12.89
N SER A 458 4.60 21.82 -14.19
CA SER A 458 4.49 23.22 -14.63
C SER A 458 3.21 23.91 -14.15
N GLU A 459 2.23 23.14 -13.69
CA GLU A 459 0.98 23.65 -13.10
C GLU A 459 0.95 23.58 -11.57
N PHE A 460 2.05 23.21 -10.93
CA PHE A 460 2.16 23.21 -9.47
C PHE A 460 1.99 24.61 -8.87
N THR A 461 1.35 24.67 -7.71
CA THR A 461 1.48 25.83 -6.82
C THR A 461 2.88 25.84 -6.18
N ASP A 462 3.25 26.98 -5.55
CA ASP A 462 4.53 27.07 -4.84
C ASP A 462 4.62 26.07 -3.67
N GLU A 463 3.50 25.80 -2.98
CA GLU A 463 3.43 24.79 -1.92
C GLU A 463 3.62 23.39 -2.49
N GLN A 464 2.95 23.04 -3.58
CA GLN A 464 3.13 21.74 -4.22
C GLN A 464 4.58 21.53 -4.69
N ARG A 465 5.22 22.58 -5.21
CA ARG A 465 6.64 22.54 -5.61
C ARG A 465 7.54 22.25 -4.40
N LYS A 466 7.32 22.93 -3.27
CA LYS A 466 8.09 22.69 -2.04
C LYS A 466 7.87 21.28 -1.50
N LEU A 467 6.64 20.77 -1.56
CA LEU A 467 6.31 19.42 -1.12
C LEU A 467 7.02 18.38 -1.98
N TYR A 468 6.93 18.50 -3.31
CA TYR A 468 7.61 17.64 -4.26
C TYR A 468 9.13 17.65 -4.06
N ASP A 469 9.72 18.85 -3.84
CA ASP A 469 11.15 19.01 -3.57
C ASP A 469 11.56 18.33 -2.26
N PHE A 470 10.71 18.33 -1.24
CA PHE A 470 10.96 17.56 -0.02
C PHE A 470 11.02 16.05 -0.30
N TYR A 471 10.02 15.51 -1.01
CA TYR A 471 10.04 14.09 -1.40
C TYR A 471 11.27 13.75 -2.24
N LYS A 472 11.61 14.60 -3.18
CA LYS A 472 12.82 14.44 -3.99
C LYS A 472 14.10 14.39 -3.15
N LYS A 473 14.23 15.28 -2.18
CA LYS A 473 15.38 15.31 -1.27
C LYS A 473 15.47 14.05 -0.43
N ILE A 474 14.38 13.66 0.25
CA ILE A 474 14.42 12.51 1.17
C ILE A 474 14.61 11.18 0.45
N LEU A 475 13.95 10.98 -0.70
CA LEU A 475 14.07 9.75 -1.48
C LEU A 475 15.48 9.59 -2.08
N ASN A 476 16.08 10.67 -2.62
CA ASN A 476 17.45 10.64 -3.11
C ASN A 476 18.46 10.50 -1.97
N PHE A 477 18.21 11.13 -0.82
CA PHE A 477 19.06 10.95 0.36
C PHE A 477 19.08 9.49 0.82
N ARG A 478 17.93 8.81 0.81
CA ARG A 478 17.86 7.38 1.09
C ARG A 478 18.76 6.54 0.17
N LEU A 479 18.84 6.87 -1.12
CA LEU A 479 19.66 6.13 -2.09
C LEU A 479 21.15 6.37 -1.90
N THR A 480 21.55 7.53 -1.40
CA THR A 480 22.95 7.97 -1.36
C THR A 480 23.59 7.82 0.02
N SER A 481 22.82 7.76 1.11
CA SER A 481 23.35 7.60 2.46
C SER A 481 23.59 6.13 2.81
N ASP A 482 24.83 5.78 3.07
CA ASP A 482 25.21 4.46 3.57
C ASP A 482 24.65 4.20 4.97
N ALA A 483 24.55 5.23 5.81
CA ALA A 483 23.94 5.15 7.13
C ALA A 483 22.47 4.68 7.06
N ILE A 484 21.73 5.10 6.03
CA ILE A 484 20.34 4.66 5.81
C ILE A 484 20.29 3.28 5.17
N ASN A 485 21.07 3.04 4.11
CA ASN A 485 20.96 1.82 3.30
C ASN A 485 21.65 0.59 3.91
N LYS A 486 22.71 0.80 4.70
CA LYS A 486 23.56 -0.27 5.25
C LYS A 486 23.68 -0.19 6.77
N GLY A 487 23.33 0.96 7.34
CA GLY A 487 23.61 1.32 8.71
C GLY A 487 22.69 0.70 9.74
N ALA A 488 23.15 0.70 10.98
CA ALA A 488 22.38 0.34 12.14
C ALA A 488 21.49 1.51 12.61
N PHE A 489 20.43 1.16 13.28
CA PHE A 489 19.55 2.09 14.01
C PHE A 489 19.88 2.04 15.49
N TYR A 490 19.89 3.21 16.16
CA TYR A 490 20.05 3.31 17.60
C TYR A 490 19.03 4.30 18.15
N ASP A 491 18.13 3.81 18.99
CA ASP A 491 17.12 4.63 19.66
C ASP A 491 17.74 5.47 20.78
N LEU A 492 17.54 6.78 20.74
CA LEU A 492 18.04 7.69 21.77
C LEU A 492 17.00 8.05 22.83
N MET A 493 15.76 7.53 22.76
CA MET A 493 14.69 7.94 23.67
C MET A 493 14.95 7.52 25.11
N TRP A 494 15.66 6.41 25.35
CA TRP A 494 15.95 5.91 26.69
C TRP A 494 16.94 6.82 27.46
N VAL A 495 17.86 7.55 26.78
CA VAL A 495 18.77 8.53 27.39
C VAL A 495 18.18 9.95 27.38
N ASN A 496 17.06 10.14 26.69
CA ASN A 496 16.34 11.41 26.59
C ASN A 496 14.92 11.28 27.17
N PRO A 497 14.77 10.87 28.45
CA PRO A 497 13.47 10.87 29.11
C PRO A 497 12.98 12.31 29.28
N TRP A 498 11.74 12.46 29.75
CA TRP A 498 11.20 13.80 30.03
C TRP A 498 12.13 14.60 30.98
N TYR A 499 12.61 15.73 30.53
CA TYR A 499 13.28 16.76 31.31
C TYR A 499 13.10 18.15 30.65
N SER A 500 13.51 19.25 31.33
CA SER A 500 13.19 20.63 30.90
C SER A 500 13.56 20.96 29.45
N ASN A 501 14.60 20.31 28.92
CA ASN A 501 15.14 20.57 27.59
C ASN A 501 14.92 19.40 26.60
N PHE A 502 14.02 18.46 26.92
CA PHE A 502 13.59 17.41 25.99
C PHE A 502 12.17 16.93 26.31
N ASP A 503 11.30 16.96 25.31
CA ASP A 503 9.89 16.56 25.44
C ASP A 503 9.58 15.33 24.58
N PRO A 504 9.66 14.11 25.14
CA PRO A 504 9.42 12.87 24.41
C PRO A 504 7.94 12.65 24.01
N GLN A 505 7.05 13.54 24.42
CA GLN A 505 5.67 13.52 23.91
C GLN A 505 5.64 13.90 22.43
N TYR A 506 6.47 14.85 22.02
CA TYR A 506 6.46 15.40 20.66
C TYR A 506 7.76 15.19 19.90
N VAL A 507 8.88 14.97 20.60
CA VAL A 507 10.19 14.85 19.96
C VAL A 507 10.65 13.40 19.99
N TYR A 508 11.08 12.91 18.84
CA TYR A 508 11.74 11.61 18.70
C TYR A 508 13.13 11.78 18.14
N ALA A 509 14.13 11.11 18.74
CA ALA A 509 15.52 11.18 18.33
C ALA A 509 16.14 9.80 18.18
N PHE A 510 16.92 9.60 17.13
CA PHE A 510 17.63 8.36 16.87
C PHE A 510 18.89 8.58 16.04
N LEU A 511 19.78 7.59 16.06
CA LEU A 511 20.97 7.56 15.22
C LEU A 511 20.83 6.55 14.09
N ARG A 512 21.45 6.90 12.96
CA ARG A 512 21.75 5.97 11.88
C ARG A 512 23.26 6.05 11.63
N TYR A 513 23.93 4.91 11.54
CA TYR A 513 25.38 4.95 11.34
C TYR A 513 25.91 3.74 10.56
N PHE A 514 26.85 4.03 9.68
CA PHE A 514 27.63 3.04 8.94
C PHE A 514 29.01 3.63 8.65
N ASN A 515 30.06 3.06 9.23
CA ASN A 515 31.43 3.59 9.08
C ASN A 515 31.52 5.09 9.42
N ASN A 516 31.83 5.92 8.42
CA ASN A 516 31.96 7.37 8.57
C ASN A 516 30.67 8.15 8.23
N ASP A 517 29.63 7.48 7.75
CA ASP A 517 28.32 8.09 7.57
C ASP A 517 27.51 7.94 8.85
N ARG A 518 27.35 9.04 9.59
CA ARG A 518 26.77 9.08 10.94
C ARG A 518 25.74 10.18 10.99
N LEU A 519 24.52 9.83 11.33
CA LEU A 519 23.39 10.72 11.33
C LEU A 519 22.72 10.73 12.69
N LEU A 520 22.45 11.91 13.20
CA LEU A 520 21.48 12.16 14.26
C LEU A 520 20.20 12.69 13.59
N VAL A 521 19.11 11.97 13.72
CA VAL A 521 17.80 12.38 13.22
C VAL A 521 16.94 12.80 14.42
N VAL A 522 16.38 14.01 14.35
CA VAL A 522 15.52 14.56 15.40
C VAL A 522 14.27 15.13 14.75
N ILE A 523 13.11 14.69 15.22
CA ILE A 523 11.82 14.96 14.61
C ILE A 523 10.86 15.53 15.65
N ASN A 524 10.24 16.68 15.33
CA ASN A 524 9.17 17.30 16.12
C ASN A 524 7.80 16.97 15.51
N PHE A 525 6.99 16.19 16.19
CA PHE A 525 5.62 15.83 15.78
C PHE A 525 4.59 16.87 16.22
N ASN A 526 4.97 17.91 16.97
CA ASN A 526 4.05 18.99 17.31
C ASN A 526 3.76 19.84 16.07
N GLN A 527 2.48 19.91 15.69
CA GLN A 527 2.05 20.59 14.47
C GLN A 527 2.01 22.11 14.59
N ASN A 528 2.07 22.65 15.80
CA ASN A 528 1.75 24.06 16.07
C ASN A 528 2.87 24.80 16.82
N GLU A 529 3.77 24.11 17.49
CA GLU A 529 4.76 24.72 18.37
C GLU A 529 6.17 24.25 18.06
N SER A 530 7.09 25.20 18.03
CA SER A 530 8.53 24.92 18.02
C SER A 530 8.96 24.25 19.32
N ARG A 531 9.99 23.43 19.25
CA ARG A 531 10.61 22.78 20.42
C ARG A 531 12.10 23.09 20.47
N TYR A 532 12.56 23.71 21.56
CA TYR A 532 13.96 23.68 21.92
C TYR A 532 14.26 22.33 22.54
N CYS A 533 15.34 21.69 22.14
CA CYS A 533 15.78 20.45 22.75
C CYS A 533 17.31 20.36 22.82
N GLU A 534 17.79 19.64 23.84
CA GLU A 534 19.17 19.22 24.01
C GLU A 534 19.19 17.68 23.90
N VAL A 535 19.60 17.16 22.74
CA VAL A 535 19.56 15.71 22.45
C VAL A 535 20.83 15.06 22.92
N LYS A 536 20.74 14.24 23.97
CA LYS A 536 21.86 13.46 24.50
C LYS A 536 22.12 12.23 23.62
N ILE A 537 23.41 11.95 23.43
CA ILE A 537 23.88 10.72 22.80
C ILE A 537 24.45 9.82 23.88
N ALA A 538 23.97 8.57 23.95
CA ALA A 538 24.44 7.62 24.95
C ALA A 538 25.93 7.33 24.85
N GLU A 539 26.61 7.09 25.99
CA GLU A 539 28.06 6.85 26.01
C GLU A 539 28.46 5.64 25.17
N ASP A 540 27.71 4.54 25.24
CA ASP A 540 27.96 3.36 24.44
C ASP A 540 27.73 3.62 22.92
N ALA A 541 26.79 4.51 22.56
CA ALA A 541 26.60 4.93 21.18
C ALA A 541 27.79 5.72 20.63
N LEU A 542 28.49 6.49 21.47
CA LEU A 542 29.70 7.22 21.05
C LEU A 542 30.81 6.26 20.60
N GLU A 543 30.92 5.09 21.23
CA GLU A 543 31.87 4.05 20.79
C GLU A 543 31.52 3.54 19.39
N TYR A 544 30.24 3.26 19.11
CA TYR A 544 29.80 2.83 17.77
C TYR A 544 30.00 3.91 16.72
N LEU A 545 29.76 5.18 17.09
CA LEU A 545 29.93 6.32 16.21
C LEU A 545 31.41 6.64 15.95
N ARG A 546 32.35 6.22 16.82
CA ARG A 546 33.78 6.53 16.74
C ARG A 546 34.03 8.04 16.53
N LEU A 547 33.26 8.87 17.21
CA LEU A 547 33.47 10.32 17.18
C LEU A 547 34.76 10.65 17.92
N GLN A 548 35.58 11.52 17.34
CA GLN A 548 36.84 11.96 17.94
C GLN A 548 36.81 13.47 18.14
N SER A 549 37.37 13.92 19.25
CA SER A 549 37.64 15.33 19.45
C SER A 549 38.61 15.83 18.39
N THR A 550 38.41 17.04 17.90
CA THR A 550 39.29 17.64 16.90
C THR A 550 40.66 17.90 17.51
N ALA A 551 41.74 17.58 16.77
CA ALA A 551 43.13 17.67 17.23
C ALA A 551 43.56 19.08 17.70
N ASN A 552 42.79 20.12 17.42
CA ASN A 552 43.06 21.52 17.73
C ASN A 552 42.17 22.11 18.85
N GLY A 553 41.41 21.28 19.60
CA GLY A 553 40.49 21.74 20.64
C GLY A 553 39.27 22.49 20.09
N GLN A 554 39.00 22.40 18.79
CA GLN A 554 37.76 22.94 18.20
C GLN A 554 36.62 21.94 18.43
N TRP A 555 35.42 22.44 18.66
CA TRP A 555 34.23 21.62 18.79
C TRP A 555 33.83 21.02 17.44
N PRO A 556 33.40 19.76 17.39
CA PRO A 556 32.84 19.17 16.18
C PRO A 556 31.56 19.91 15.76
N ILE A 557 31.30 19.85 14.45
CA ILE A 557 30.17 20.51 13.81
C ILE A 557 29.25 19.47 13.22
N ALA A 558 28.02 19.42 13.71
CA ALA A 558 26.92 18.70 13.09
C ALA A 558 26.31 19.56 11.97
N THR A 559 26.11 18.98 10.78
CA THR A 559 25.57 19.73 9.64
C THR A 559 24.25 19.11 9.19
N ASP A 560 23.18 19.91 9.17
CA ASP A 560 21.88 19.47 8.65
C ASP A 560 21.96 19.21 7.14
N VAL A 561 21.55 18.03 6.74
CA VAL A 561 21.67 17.53 5.35
C VAL A 561 20.77 18.30 4.38
N PHE A 562 19.62 18.80 4.86
CA PHE A 562 18.63 19.45 4.00
C PHE A 562 18.78 20.96 3.92
N THR A 563 19.19 21.59 5.03
CA THR A 563 19.30 23.05 5.13
C THR A 563 20.73 23.56 5.05
N GLY A 564 21.72 22.71 5.36
CA GLY A 564 23.13 23.08 5.50
C GLY A 564 23.42 23.83 6.81
N GLU A 565 22.46 23.94 7.72
CA GLU A 565 22.65 24.55 9.05
C GLU A 565 23.76 23.80 9.81
N LYS A 566 24.62 24.56 10.48
CA LYS A 566 25.74 24.05 11.24
C LYS A 566 25.51 24.27 12.73
N ILE A 567 25.67 23.21 13.50
CA ILE A 567 25.53 23.21 14.97
C ILE A 567 26.87 22.74 15.56
N GLU A 568 27.53 23.62 16.28
CA GLU A 568 28.73 23.26 17.07
C GLU A 568 28.29 22.57 18.37
N TYR A 569 28.97 21.51 18.77
CA TYR A 569 28.68 20.78 20.00
C TYR A 569 29.93 20.32 20.73
N ASN A 570 29.84 20.23 22.05
CA ASN A 570 30.92 19.71 22.89
C ASN A 570 30.82 18.19 22.99
N LEU A 571 31.78 17.47 22.39
CA LEU A 571 31.78 16.02 22.41
C LEU A 571 31.91 15.42 23.82
N ASP A 572 32.66 16.07 24.70
CA ASP A 572 32.88 15.60 26.09
C ASP A 572 31.61 15.75 26.95
N GLU A 573 30.69 16.60 26.54
CA GLU A 573 29.44 16.87 27.27
C GLU A 573 28.20 16.35 26.55
N VAL A 574 28.35 15.71 25.36
CA VAL A 574 27.21 15.29 24.54
C VAL A 574 26.36 14.22 25.20
N SER A 575 26.92 13.39 26.07
CA SER A 575 26.15 12.39 26.86
C SER A 575 25.40 12.99 28.05
N THR A 576 25.85 14.15 28.55
CA THR A 576 25.28 14.78 29.73
C THR A 576 24.40 15.97 29.40
N ARG A 577 24.88 16.90 28.54
CA ARG A 577 24.14 18.09 28.10
C ARG A 577 23.42 17.90 26.77
N GLY A 578 24.00 17.12 25.85
CA GLY A 578 23.41 16.90 24.52
C GLY A 578 23.79 17.98 23.50
N ILE A 579 23.23 17.82 22.29
CA ILE A 579 23.32 18.78 21.18
C ILE A 579 22.07 19.68 21.23
N ALA A 580 22.30 20.99 21.43
CA ALA A 580 21.22 21.96 21.53
C ALA A 580 20.70 22.38 20.14
N MET A 581 19.39 22.40 19.97
CA MET A 581 18.77 22.81 18.71
C MET A 581 17.33 23.31 18.90
N ASN A 582 16.87 24.12 17.94
CA ASN A 582 15.47 24.46 17.78
C ASN A 582 14.87 23.64 16.63
N LEU A 583 13.70 23.10 16.86
CA LEU A 583 12.87 22.41 15.87
C LEU A 583 11.61 23.24 15.67
N GLU A 584 11.36 23.68 14.44
CA GLU A 584 10.11 24.32 14.07
C GLU A 584 8.90 23.36 14.26
N PRO A 585 7.66 23.85 14.21
CA PRO A 585 6.50 22.96 14.12
C PRO A 585 6.67 21.99 12.95
N CYS A 586 6.41 20.71 13.17
CA CYS A 586 6.69 19.65 12.20
C CYS A 586 8.16 19.60 11.73
N GLY A 587 9.09 20.10 12.53
CA GLY A 587 10.50 20.24 12.18
C GLY A 587 11.22 18.88 12.12
N ILE A 588 12.09 18.76 11.13
CA ILE A 588 12.93 17.57 10.91
C ILE A 588 14.37 18.05 10.76
N LYS A 589 15.28 17.53 11.57
CA LYS A 589 16.72 17.72 11.41
C LYS A 589 17.41 16.39 11.18
N ILE A 590 18.21 16.33 10.13
CA ILE A 590 19.04 15.18 9.79
C ILE A 590 20.48 15.65 9.82
N LEU A 591 21.10 15.50 10.96
CA LEU A 591 22.42 16.06 11.26
C LEU A 591 23.51 15.02 10.95
N LYS A 592 24.40 15.35 10.03
CA LYS A 592 25.63 14.60 9.80
C LYS A 592 26.65 14.99 10.89
N LEU A 593 27.05 13.98 11.70
CA LEU A 593 27.98 14.12 12.82
C LEU A 593 29.44 13.97 12.40
#